data_cf75e2e1f7c0d9222ca64c756c1ca3d0
#
_entry.id   cf75e2e1f7c0d9222ca64c756c1ca3d0
#
_cell.length_a   1.000
_cell.length_b   1.000
_cell.length_c   1.000
_cell.angle_alpha   90.00
_cell.angle_beta   90.00
_cell.angle_gamma   90.00
#
_symmetry.space_group_name_H-M   'P 1'
#
loop_
_entity.id
_entity.type
_entity.pdbx_description
1 polymer ?
#
loop_
_entity_poly.entity_id
_entity_poly.type
_entity_poly.pdbx_seq_one_letter_code
_entity_poly.pdbx_strand_id
1 'polypeptide(L)'
;MQKEKLITLLEKFYTADPKWYELVGNIHALLERVKISEEQSADVFHLRKLSRILSIYASTAIEGNRLTVGQVTDVINGKPVWGPPKDIKEVQNAWLAYNQMETYNPWSVHDLLSAHATLTEALVDESGQFRTVDVAVVRSDGVVLHRGSPAKDTPKLVVQLLEWGQERAAHPLIVSSVIHYMLEYIHPFCDGNGRIGRLWQSLILCKWNPLFAWMPIETLVYNNQAHYYKSLQDSHKNGQDCRPFITFMLGAIENSLYKYIDVATETKWETKDLPADRVQEHVPLNVPQNKISGQILFLLQGNPELTAIQLGQALSVSDRTIKRHIQKLREQGWIRRVGSDKTGYWEVLRGQYK
;
A
#
# COMPACT_ATOMS: atom_id res chain seq x y z
N MET A 1 31.93 -2.84 16.68
CA MET A 1 32.03 -3.02 15.21
C MET A 1 30.70 -3.11 14.47
N GLN A 2 29.65 -3.80 14.98
CA GLN A 2 28.35 -3.90 14.27
C GLN A 2 27.41 -2.70 14.50
N LYS A 3 27.40 -2.07 15.69
CA LYS A 3 26.61 -0.86 15.97
C LYS A 3 27.06 0.32 15.09
N GLU A 4 28.35 0.50 14.92
CA GLU A 4 28.93 1.46 13.98
C GLU A 4 28.54 1.17 12.52
N LYS A 5 28.42 -0.09 12.12
CA LYS A 5 28.06 -0.46 10.74
C LYS A 5 26.62 -0.11 10.37
N LEU A 6 25.63 -0.37 11.25
CA LEU A 6 24.23 -0.04 10.98
C LEU A 6 24.01 1.48 11.05
N ILE A 7 24.56 2.16 12.06
CA ILE A 7 24.49 3.63 12.20
C ILE A 7 25.20 4.29 11.03
N THR A 8 26.42 3.86 10.67
CA THR A 8 27.16 4.39 9.51
C THR A 8 26.42 4.10 8.19
N LEU A 9 25.75 2.97 8.08
CA LEU A 9 24.91 2.63 6.95
C LEU A 9 23.72 3.59 6.89
N LEU A 10 22.99 3.75 7.97
CA LEU A 10 21.83 4.65 8.08
C LEU A 10 22.23 6.13 7.90
N GLU A 11 23.40 6.54 8.38
CA GLU A 11 23.91 7.89 8.16
C GLU A 11 24.31 8.18 6.70
N LYS A 12 24.81 7.19 5.98
CA LYS A 12 25.04 7.32 4.52
C LYS A 12 23.74 7.54 3.72
N PHE A 13 22.65 6.97 4.16
CA PHE A 13 21.33 7.13 3.51
C PHE A 13 20.75 8.51 3.72
N TYR A 14 21.29 9.26 4.67
CA TYR A 14 20.76 10.56 5.08
C TYR A 14 21.29 11.75 4.28
N THR A 15 22.15 11.53 3.30
CA THR A 15 22.46 12.58 2.32
C THR A 15 21.20 12.80 1.50
N ALA A 16 20.41 13.78 1.90
CA ALA A 16 19.11 14.06 1.32
C ALA A 16 19.23 14.27 -0.19
N ASP A 17 18.53 13.46 -0.95
CA ASP A 17 18.36 13.72 -2.38
C ASP A 17 17.51 15.00 -2.53
N PRO A 18 17.95 16.02 -3.29
CA PRO A 18 17.14 17.22 -3.52
C PRO A 18 15.70 16.93 -3.98
N LYS A 19 15.49 15.85 -4.74
CA LYS A 19 14.15 15.39 -5.17
C LYS A 19 13.20 15.06 -4.00
N TRP A 20 13.74 14.65 -2.85
CA TRP A 20 12.90 14.36 -1.69
C TRP A 20 12.28 15.60 -1.07
N TYR A 21 12.94 16.75 -1.13
CA TYR A 21 12.37 18.00 -0.65
C TYR A 21 11.14 18.40 -1.46
N GLU A 22 11.21 18.23 -2.79
CA GLU A 22 10.07 18.48 -3.66
C GLU A 22 8.92 17.50 -3.37
N LEU A 23 9.18 16.18 -3.33
CA LEU A 23 8.19 15.18 -3.02
C LEU A 23 7.54 15.37 -1.65
N VAL A 24 8.34 15.66 -0.63
CA VAL A 24 7.84 15.94 0.73
C VAL A 24 6.97 17.21 0.73
N GLY A 25 7.38 18.26 0.04
CA GLY A 25 6.59 19.49 -0.11
C GLY A 25 5.26 19.25 -0.80
N ASN A 26 5.27 18.51 -1.91
CA ASN A 26 4.05 18.11 -2.63
C ASN A 26 3.11 17.27 -1.76
N ILE A 27 3.65 16.29 -1.02
CA ILE A 27 2.86 15.45 -0.11
C ILE A 27 2.18 16.31 0.97
N HIS A 28 2.89 17.28 1.56
CA HIS A 28 2.28 18.20 2.53
C HIS A 28 1.13 19.00 1.92
N ALA A 29 1.33 19.58 0.74
CA ALA A 29 0.28 20.32 0.04
C ALA A 29 -0.94 19.43 -0.27
N LEU A 30 -0.70 18.18 -0.66
CA LEU A 30 -1.77 17.21 -0.92
C LEU A 30 -2.52 16.79 0.34
N LEU A 31 -1.82 16.61 1.48
CA LEU A 31 -2.46 16.29 2.76
C LEU A 31 -3.43 17.39 3.20
N GLU A 32 -3.09 18.66 3.02
CA GLU A 32 -4.01 19.76 3.29
C GLU A 32 -5.23 19.74 2.35
N ARG A 33 -5.04 19.40 1.08
CA ARG A 33 -6.14 19.24 0.13
C ARG A 33 -7.05 18.06 0.49
N VAL A 34 -6.49 16.92 0.93
CA VAL A 34 -7.26 15.77 1.42
C VAL A 34 -8.12 16.19 2.62
N LYS A 35 -7.55 16.89 3.59
CA LYS A 35 -8.27 17.37 4.76
C LYS A 35 -9.47 18.23 4.38
N ILE A 36 -9.26 19.20 3.49
CA ILE A 36 -10.35 20.06 2.98
C ILE A 36 -11.42 19.22 2.26
N SER A 37 -11.01 18.23 1.45
CA SER A 37 -11.93 17.36 0.72
C SER A 37 -12.76 16.47 1.66
N GLU A 38 -12.14 15.95 2.74
CA GLU A 38 -12.86 15.18 3.75
C GLU A 38 -13.88 16.01 4.52
N GLU A 39 -13.52 17.25 4.91
CA GLU A 39 -14.44 18.17 5.59
C GLU A 39 -15.67 18.51 4.75
N GLN A 40 -15.55 18.44 3.43
CA GLN A 40 -16.62 18.72 2.47
C GLN A 40 -17.40 17.48 2.03
N SER A 41 -16.91 16.28 2.33
CA SER A 41 -17.50 15.02 1.90
C SER A 41 -18.62 14.57 2.82
N ALA A 42 -19.78 14.25 2.24
CA ALA A 42 -20.92 13.71 2.98
C ALA A 42 -20.75 12.24 3.39
N ASP A 43 -19.71 11.54 2.90
CA ASP A 43 -19.57 10.07 3.04
C ASP A 43 -18.13 9.63 3.35
N VAL A 44 -17.43 10.38 4.20
CA VAL A 44 -16.05 10.09 4.62
C VAL A 44 -15.90 8.69 5.22
N PHE A 45 -16.90 8.26 5.99
CA PHE A 45 -16.87 6.93 6.63
C PHE A 45 -16.82 5.79 5.61
N HIS A 46 -17.59 5.89 4.55
CA HIS A 46 -17.59 4.89 3.48
C HIS A 46 -16.26 4.87 2.72
N LEU A 47 -15.70 6.04 2.42
CA LEU A 47 -14.38 6.17 1.76
C LEU A 47 -13.28 5.52 2.61
N ARG A 48 -13.27 5.78 3.91
CA ARG A 48 -12.29 5.21 4.85
C ARG A 48 -12.41 3.69 4.95
N LYS A 49 -13.64 3.16 5.02
CA LYS A 49 -13.89 1.70 5.03
C LYS A 49 -13.40 1.06 3.74
N LEU A 50 -13.69 1.65 2.59
CA LEU A 50 -13.23 1.15 1.29
C LEU A 50 -11.69 1.17 1.20
N SER A 51 -11.06 2.26 1.58
CA SER A 51 -9.60 2.38 1.62
C SER A 51 -8.96 1.31 2.49
N ARG A 52 -9.53 1.01 3.66
CA ARG A 52 -9.05 -0.06 4.55
C ARG A 52 -9.16 -1.44 3.90
N ILE A 53 -10.29 -1.74 3.24
CA ILE A 53 -10.48 -3.00 2.51
C ILE A 53 -9.43 -3.14 1.41
N LEU A 54 -9.16 -2.07 0.66
CA LEU A 54 -8.18 -2.08 -0.42
C LEU A 54 -6.74 -2.21 0.09
N SER A 55 -6.40 -1.60 1.22
CA SER A 55 -5.09 -1.79 1.87
C SER A 55 -4.87 -3.25 2.26
N ILE A 56 -5.88 -3.89 2.88
CA ILE A 56 -5.79 -5.29 3.29
C ILE A 56 -5.69 -6.21 2.07
N TYR A 57 -6.57 -6.01 1.09
CA TYR A 57 -6.51 -6.76 -0.16
C TYR A 57 -5.12 -6.67 -0.80
N ALA A 58 -4.61 -5.46 -1.00
CA ALA A 58 -3.32 -5.23 -1.63
C ALA A 58 -2.16 -5.85 -0.83
N SER A 59 -2.15 -5.65 0.49
CA SER A 59 -1.09 -6.17 1.35
C SER A 59 -1.02 -7.70 1.33
N THR A 60 -2.16 -8.39 1.29
CA THR A 60 -2.21 -9.86 1.22
C THR A 60 -1.96 -10.36 -0.21
N ALA A 61 -2.48 -9.67 -1.24
CA ALA A 61 -2.29 -10.04 -2.64
C ALA A 61 -0.83 -9.94 -3.10
N ILE A 62 -0.04 -8.99 -2.55
CA ILE A 62 1.42 -8.92 -2.78
C ILE A 62 2.10 -10.23 -2.38
N GLU A 63 1.63 -10.88 -1.32
CA GLU A 63 2.15 -12.16 -0.80
C GLU A 63 1.53 -13.39 -1.49
N GLY A 64 0.71 -13.19 -2.51
CA GLY A 64 0.11 -14.25 -3.31
C GLY A 64 -1.24 -14.75 -2.82
N ASN A 65 -1.93 -14.04 -1.92
CA ASN A 65 -3.32 -14.32 -1.56
C ASN A 65 -4.22 -14.19 -2.79
N ARG A 66 -5.12 -15.14 -2.98
CA ARG A 66 -5.93 -15.27 -4.20
C ARG A 66 -7.38 -14.80 -4.04
N LEU A 67 -7.75 -14.30 -2.85
CA LEU A 67 -9.09 -13.76 -2.64
C LEU A 67 -9.29 -12.48 -3.45
N THR A 68 -10.46 -12.34 -4.05
CA THR A 68 -10.87 -11.11 -4.72
C THR A 68 -11.24 -10.02 -3.71
N VAL A 69 -11.27 -8.76 -4.13
CA VAL A 69 -11.72 -7.64 -3.27
C VAL A 69 -13.10 -7.89 -2.67
N GLY A 70 -14.02 -8.50 -3.45
CA GLY A 70 -15.36 -8.88 -2.98
C GLY A 70 -15.29 -9.92 -1.86
N GLN A 71 -14.47 -10.96 -2.02
CA GLN A 71 -14.25 -11.98 -1.00
C GLN A 71 -13.59 -11.41 0.26
N VAL A 72 -12.57 -10.55 0.10
CA VAL A 72 -11.97 -9.82 1.22
C VAL A 72 -13.00 -8.98 1.97
N THR A 73 -13.88 -8.28 1.23
CA THR A 73 -14.99 -7.52 1.81
C THR A 73 -15.95 -8.41 2.59
N ASP A 74 -16.28 -9.58 2.07
CA ASP A 74 -17.17 -10.54 2.72
C ASP A 74 -16.53 -11.14 3.97
N VAL A 75 -15.23 -11.48 3.94
CA VAL A 75 -14.47 -11.94 5.13
C VAL A 75 -14.52 -10.87 6.23
N ILE A 76 -14.24 -9.59 5.88
CA ILE A 76 -14.25 -8.46 6.82
C ILE A 76 -15.65 -8.22 7.41
N ASN A 77 -16.70 -8.47 6.64
CA ASN A 77 -18.08 -8.33 7.10
C ASN A 77 -18.61 -9.60 7.81
N GLY A 78 -17.78 -10.62 8.05
CA GLY A 78 -18.15 -11.87 8.73
C GLY A 78 -19.05 -12.78 7.92
N LYS A 79 -19.10 -12.62 6.60
CA LYS A 79 -19.89 -13.48 5.72
C LYS A 79 -19.12 -14.74 5.32
N PRO A 80 -19.80 -15.86 5.04
CA PRO A 80 -19.15 -17.05 4.51
C PRO A 80 -18.47 -16.78 3.18
N VAL A 81 -17.21 -17.22 3.06
CA VAL A 81 -16.42 -17.09 1.83
C VAL A 81 -15.87 -18.44 1.42
N TRP A 82 -15.99 -18.75 0.13
CA TRP A 82 -15.34 -19.92 -0.46
C TRP A 82 -13.96 -19.53 -0.97
N GLY A 83 -12.92 -20.15 -0.42
CA GLY A 83 -11.52 -19.93 -0.78
C GLY A 83 -10.58 -20.79 0.04
N PRO A 84 -9.27 -20.77 -0.24
CA PRO A 84 -8.30 -21.49 0.57
C PRO A 84 -8.37 -21.01 2.03
N PRO A 85 -8.44 -21.92 3.01
CA PRO A 85 -8.54 -21.53 4.43
C PRO A 85 -7.40 -20.64 4.88
N LYS A 86 -6.17 -20.85 4.35
CA LYS A 86 -5.00 -20.01 4.62
C LYS A 86 -5.23 -18.57 4.15
N ASP A 87 -5.75 -18.39 2.93
CA ASP A 87 -5.98 -17.07 2.34
C ASP A 87 -7.05 -16.29 3.13
N ILE A 88 -8.13 -16.99 3.57
CA ILE A 88 -9.18 -16.39 4.41
C ILE A 88 -8.60 -15.98 5.76
N LYS A 89 -7.83 -16.85 6.42
CA LYS A 89 -7.19 -16.55 7.71
C LYS A 89 -6.23 -15.37 7.60
N GLU A 90 -5.46 -15.30 6.53
CA GLU A 90 -4.54 -14.19 6.29
C GLU A 90 -5.26 -12.83 6.20
N VAL A 91 -6.41 -12.77 5.51
CA VAL A 91 -7.24 -11.57 5.44
C VAL A 91 -7.81 -11.21 6.81
N GLN A 92 -8.30 -12.19 7.59
CA GLN A 92 -8.80 -11.97 8.96
C GLN A 92 -7.71 -11.39 9.86
N ASN A 93 -6.51 -11.94 9.80
CA ASN A 93 -5.36 -11.48 10.56
C ASN A 93 -4.94 -10.05 10.14
N ALA A 94 -4.88 -9.78 8.84
CA ALA A 94 -4.58 -8.45 8.33
C ALA A 94 -5.65 -7.43 8.78
N TRP A 95 -6.94 -7.78 8.70
CA TRP A 95 -8.02 -6.93 9.22
C TRP A 95 -7.82 -6.57 10.68
N LEU A 96 -7.52 -7.58 11.52
CA LEU A 96 -7.29 -7.36 12.95
C LEU A 96 -6.07 -6.48 13.20
N ALA A 97 -4.94 -6.76 12.54
CA ALA A 97 -3.70 -6.00 12.70
C ALA A 97 -3.84 -4.54 12.27
N TYR A 98 -4.49 -4.27 11.12
CA TYR A 98 -4.73 -2.90 10.67
C TYR A 98 -5.71 -2.13 11.56
N ASN A 99 -6.70 -2.78 12.16
CA ASN A 99 -7.60 -2.14 13.11
C ASN A 99 -6.94 -1.82 14.46
N GLN A 100 -5.97 -2.63 14.86
CA GLN A 100 -5.18 -2.41 16.08
C GLN A 100 -3.97 -1.51 15.84
N MET A 101 -3.66 -1.15 14.59
CA MET A 101 -2.44 -0.44 14.22
C MET A 101 -2.17 0.79 15.08
N GLU A 102 -3.20 1.60 15.34
CA GLU A 102 -3.05 2.84 16.12
C GLU A 102 -2.72 2.61 17.60
N THR A 103 -2.92 1.40 18.12
CA THR A 103 -2.57 1.07 19.52
C THR A 103 -1.09 0.76 19.69
N TYR A 104 -0.38 0.40 18.61
CA TYR A 104 1.03 0.07 18.67
C TYR A 104 1.92 1.31 18.80
N ASN A 105 3.01 1.16 19.54
CA ASN A 105 4.12 2.10 19.55
C ASN A 105 5.13 1.70 18.45
N PRO A 106 5.35 2.51 17.42
CA PRO A 106 6.23 2.16 16.29
C PRO A 106 7.70 1.93 16.69
N TRP A 107 8.08 2.33 17.89
CA TRP A 107 9.45 2.21 18.41
C TRP A 107 9.63 1.06 19.40
N SER A 108 8.57 0.30 19.67
CA SER A 108 8.57 -0.84 20.57
C SER A 108 8.80 -2.15 19.83
N VAL A 109 9.87 -2.86 20.19
CA VAL A 109 10.10 -4.22 19.68
C VAL A 109 8.97 -5.17 20.12
N HIS A 110 8.47 -5.02 21.34
CA HIS A 110 7.34 -5.81 21.83
C HIS A 110 6.11 -5.65 20.94
N ASP A 111 5.80 -4.40 20.54
CA ASP A 111 4.64 -4.13 19.71
C ASP A 111 4.84 -4.61 18.26
N LEU A 112 6.09 -4.54 17.75
CA LEU A 112 6.44 -5.13 16.46
C LEU A 112 6.20 -6.65 16.45
N LEU A 113 6.63 -7.35 17.50
CA LEU A 113 6.40 -8.78 17.66
C LEU A 113 4.92 -9.10 17.83
N SER A 114 4.18 -8.31 18.60
CA SER A 114 2.73 -8.46 18.78
C SER A 114 1.96 -8.25 17.46
N ALA A 115 2.33 -7.25 16.69
CA ALA A 115 1.73 -7.00 15.36
C ALA A 115 2.04 -8.14 14.39
N HIS A 116 3.27 -8.65 14.40
CA HIS A 116 3.64 -9.83 13.60
C HIS A 116 2.86 -11.07 14.06
N ALA A 117 2.72 -11.28 15.37
CA ALA A 117 1.91 -12.38 15.92
C ALA A 117 0.47 -12.31 15.38
N THR A 118 -0.15 -11.12 15.40
CA THR A 118 -1.50 -10.92 14.87
C THR A 118 -1.58 -11.21 13.36
N LEU A 119 -0.60 -10.73 12.58
CA LEU A 119 -0.58 -10.94 11.12
C LEU A 119 -0.40 -12.40 10.72
N THR A 120 0.31 -13.18 11.54
CA THR A 120 0.75 -14.53 11.18
C THR A 120 0.09 -15.63 12.03
N GLU A 121 -0.89 -15.27 12.87
CA GLU A 121 -1.61 -16.23 13.73
C GLU A 121 -2.17 -17.39 12.91
N ALA A 122 -1.86 -18.63 13.33
CA ALA A 122 -2.24 -19.88 12.66
C ALA A 122 -1.80 -19.99 11.18
N LEU A 123 -0.84 -19.19 10.74
CA LEU A 123 -0.23 -19.27 9.41
C LEU A 123 1.20 -19.79 9.44
N VAL A 124 1.93 -19.51 10.53
CA VAL A 124 3.31 -19.92 10.76
C VAL A 124 3.51 -20.36 12.22
N ASP A 125 4.45 -21.29 12.44
CA ASP A 125 4.71 -21.83 13.76
C ASP A 125 5.39 -20.80 14.69
N GLU A 126 6.28 -19.95 14.16
CA GLU A 126 7.08 -18.96 14.89
C GLU A 126 6.41 -17.58 14.87
N SER A 127 5.09 -17.53 15.03
CA SER A 127 4.32 -16.28 15.05
C SER A 127 4.76 -15.37 16.19
N GLY A 128 5.07 -14.11 15.90
CA GLY A 128 5.48 -13.12 16.91
C GLY A 128 6.89 -13.32 17.49
N GLN A 129 7.73 -14.11 16.85
CA GLN A 129 9.08 -14.40 17.29
C GLN A 129 10.11 -14.11 16.18
N PHE A 130 11.28 -13.62 16.57
CA PHE A 130 12.39 -13.54 15.64
C PHE A 130 12.84 -14.95 15.24
N ARG A 131 13.17 -15.10 13.96
CA ARG A 131 13.71 -16.36 13.44
C ARG A 131 15.03 -16.75 14.13
N THR A 132 15.22 -18.04 14.26
CA THR A 132 16.43 -18.64 14.83
C THR A 132 17.35 -19.23 13.75
N VAL A 133 16.89 -19.28 12.49
CA VAL A 133 17.59 -19.80 11.33
C VAL A 133 17.87 -18.72 10.28
N ASP A 134 18.93 -18.91 9.51
CA ASP A 134 19.21 -18.02 8.39
C ASP A 134 18.23 -18.28 7.25
N VAL A 135 17.75 -17.20 6.62
CA VAL A 135 16.77 -17.25 5.53
C VAL A 135 17.23 -16.48 4.32
N ALA A 136 16.68 -16.84 3.16
CA ALA A 136 16.88 -16.12 1.92
C ALA A 136 15.55 -15.92 1.20
N VAL A 137 15.38 -14.77 0.58
CA VAL A 137 14.27 -14.50 -0.35
C VAL A 137 14.67 -15.09 -1.70
N VAL A 138 13.89 -16.04 -2.17
CA VAL A 138 14.14 -16.79 -3.40
C VAL A 138 13.01 -16.56 -4.38
N ARG A 139 13.35 -16.21 -5.62
CA ARG A 139 12.38 -16.12 -6.71
C ARG A 139 11.90 -17.52 -7.12
N SER A 140 10.74 -17.60 -7.79
CA SER A 140 10.12 -18.86 -8.21
C SER A 140 11.01 -19.77 -9.09
N ASP A 141 12.03 -19.19 -9.77
CA ASP A 141 13.03 -19.90 -10.56
C ASP A 141 14.26 -20.35 -9.76
N GLY A 142 14.25 -20.21 -8.42
CA GLY A 142 15.32 -20.61 -7.53
C GLY A 142 16.46 -19.59 -7.36
N VAL A 143 16.37 -18.43 -8.01
CA VAL A 143 17.40 -17.38 -7.87
C VAL A 143 17.25 -16.69 -6.52
N VAL A 144 18.31 -16.65 -5.72
CA VAL A 144 18.37 -15.92 -4.46
C VAL A 144 18.42 -14.42 -4.77
N LEU A 145 17.36 -13.71 -4.37
CA LEU A 145 17.24 -12.27 -4.53
C LEU A 145 17.92 -11.51 -3.40
N HIS A 146 17.75 -12.00 -2.17
CA HIS A 146 18.31 -11.41 -0.97
C HIS A 146 18.55 -12.48 0.10
N ARG A 147 19.60 -12.31 0.90
CA ARG A 147 19.83 -13.07 2.13
C ARG A 147 19.58 -12.16 3.33
N GLY A 148 18.69 -12.57 4.21
CA GLY A 148 18.47 -11.87 5.47
C GLY A 148 19.77 -11.76 6.28
N SER A 149 19.82 -10.85 7.23
CA SER A 149 20.92 -10.74 8.20
C SER A 149 21.09 -12.05 8.96
N PRO A 150 22.29 -12.39 9.49
CA PRO A 150 22.44 -13.59 10.31
C PRO A 150 21.40 -13.64 11.44
N ALA A 151 20.77 -14.80 11.64
CA ALA A 151 19.67 -14.96 12.62
C ALA A 151 20.03 -14.46 14.03
N LYS A 152 21.24 -14.79 14.47
CA LYS A 152 21.79 -14.39 15.79
C LYS A 152 21.87 -12.85 15.98
N ASP A 153 21.99 -12.09 14.90
CA ASP A 153 22.17 -10.65 14.93
C ASP A 153 20.82 -9.92 14.81
N THR A 154 19.79 -10.59 14.31
CA THR A 154 18.48 -10.04 13.97
C THR A 154 17.81 -9.28 15.12
N PRO A 155 17.69 -9.82 16.35
CA PRO A 155 17.05 -9.07 17.45
C PRO A 155 17.75 -7.75 17.75
N LYS A 156 19.08 -7.76 17.77
CA LYS A 156 19.88 -6.57 18.02
C LYS A 156 19.75 -5.52 16.89
N LEU A 157 19.73 -5.96 15.65
CA LEU A 157 19.58 -5.08 14.50
C LEU A 157 18.20 -4.40 14.49
N VAL A 158 17.14 -5.12 14.85
CA VAL A 158 15.79 -4.55 14.97
C VAL A 158 15.71 -3.53 16.09
N VAL A 159 16.26 -3.83 17.28
CA VAL A 159 16.34 -2.86 18.39
C VAL A 159 17.03 -1.57 17.93
N GLN A 160 18.22 -1.69 17.33
CA GLN A 160 18.99 -0.53 16.83
C GLN A 160 18.25 0.26 15.74
N LEU A 161 17.51 -0.43 14.87
CA LEU A 161 16.72 0.20 13.83
C LEU A 161 15.58 1.04 14.42
N LEU A 162 14.84 0.51 15.39
CA LEU A 162 13.73 1.23 16.03
C LEU A 162 14.23 2.38 16.91
N GLU A 163 15.32 2.20 17.65
CA GLU A 163 16.00 3.27 18.41
C GLU A 163 16.43 4.41 17.47
N TRP A 164 17.07 4.07 16.33
CA TRP A 164 17.45 5.05 15.33
C TRP A 164 16.23 5.83 14.80
N GLY A 165 15.12 5.13 14.50
CA GLY A 165 13.91 5.77 14.01
C GLY A 165 13.28 6.73 15.03
N GLN A 166 13.30 6.37 16.31
CA GLN A 166 12.80 7.19 17.40
C GLN A 166 13.64 8.47 17.64
N GLU A 167 14.96 8.33 17.57
CA GLU A 167 15.88 9.43 17.85
C GLU A 167 16.08 10.40 16.67
N ARG A 168 15.59 10.05 15.48
CA ARG A 168 15.90 10.78 14.26
C ARG A 168 15.08 12.05 14.10
N ALA A 169 15.78 13.18 13.92
CA ALA A 169 15.17 14.46 13.52
C ALA A 169 14.78 14.51 12.01
N ALA A 170 14.60 13.35 11.38
CA ALA A 170 14.23 13.25 9.99
C ALA A 170 12.72 13.27 9.77
N HIS A 171 12.31 13.67 8.57
CA HIS A 171 10.90 13.71 8.21
C HIS A 171 10.26 12.30 8.28
N PRO A 172 9.06 12.11 8.90
CA PRO A 172 8.42 10.81 9.05
C PRO A 172 8.19 10.05 7.75
N LEU A 173 7.96 10.74 6.63
CA LEU A 173 7.89 10.13 5.30
C LEU A 173 9.18 9.39 4.92
N ILE A 174 10.32 9.94 5.29
CA ILE A 174 11.64 9.34 5.02
C ILE A 174 11.90 8.24 6.03
N VAL A 175 11.73 8.52 7.34
CA VAL A 175 11.96 7.53 8.41
C VAL A 175 11.13 6.28 8.18
N SER A 176 9.85 6.41 7.87
CA SER A 176 8.96 5.26 7.63
C SER A 176 9.42 4.40 6.46
N SER A 177 9.91 5.05 5.39
CA SER A 177 10.44 4.34 4.21
C SER A 177 11.76 3.63 4.52
N VAL A 178 12.64 4.24 5.32
CA VAL A 178 13.88 3.59 5.80
C VAL A 178 13.56 2.38 6.68
N ILE A 179 12.65 2.53 7.64
CA ILE A 179 12.23 1.42 8.52
C ILE A 179 11.66 0.27 7.70
N HIS A 180 10.78 0.55 6.74
CA HIS A 180 10.24 -0.48 5.85
C HIS A 180 11.36 -1.20 5.09
N TYR A 181 12.23 -0.47 4.40
CA TYR A 181 13.37 -1.04 3.69
C TYR A 181 14.26 -1.90 4.58
N MET A 182 14.58 -1.41 5.78
CA MET A 182 15.48 -2.10 6.70
C MET A 182 14.83 -3.34 7.31
N LEU A 183 13.51 -3.36 7.53
CA LEU A 183 12.80 -4.58 7.93
C LEU A 183 12.85 -5.64 6.82
N GLU A 184 12.68 -5.24 5.55
CA GLU A 184 12.86 -6.14 4.41
C GLU A 184 14.31 -6.63 4.29
N TYR A 185 15.30 -5.76 4.56
CA TYR A 185 16.72 -6.10 4.49
C TYR A 185 17.17 -7.02 5.61
N ILE A 186 16.83 -6.71 6.87
CA ILE A 186 17.15 -7.54 8.05
C ILE A 186 16.43 -8.88 7.94
N HIS A 187 15.20 -8.86 7.45
CA HIS A 187 14.32 -10.01 7.28
C HIS A 187 14.14 -10.78 8.60
N PRO A 188 13.56 -10.13 9.65
CA PRO A 188 13.64 -10.64 11.02
C PRO A 188 12.79 -11.88 11.30
N PHE A 189 11.89 -12.27 10.44
CA PHE A 189 10.94 -13.36 10.63
C PHE A 189 11.13 -14.47 9.59
N CYS A 190 10.64 -15.67 9.86
CA CYS A 190 10.64 -16.77 8.89
C CYS A 190 9.65 -16.51 7.75
N ASP A 191 8.51 -15.87 8.03
CA ASP A 191 7.50 -15.42 7.06
C ASP A 191 6.85 -14.12 7.55
N GLY A 192 6.14 -13.39 6.68
CA GLY A 192 5.40 -12.18 7.03
C GLY A 192 6.21 -10.89 7.06
N ASN A 193 7.47 -10.89 6.63
CA ASN A 193 8.32 -9.70 6.64
C ASN A 193 7.73 -8.57 5.76
N GLY A 194 7.23 -8.88 4.57
CA GLY A 194 6.60 -7.89 3.71
C GLY A 194 5.34 -7.28 4.32
N ARG A 195 4.48 -8.10 4.91
CA ARG A 195 3.24 -7.66 5.58
C ARG A 195 3.54 -6.74 6.75
N ILE A 196 4.48 -7.11 7.62
CA ILE A 196 4.86 -6.30 8.77
C ILE A 196 5.59 -5.02 8.36
N GLY A 197 6.44 -5.04 7.32
CA GLY A 197 7.12 -3.86 6.80
C GLY A 197 6.15 -2.80 6.31
N ARG A 198 5.14 -3.20 5.54
CA ARG A 198 4.06 -2.31 5.06
C ARG A 198 3.19 -1.77 6.20
N LEU A 199 2.74 -2.65 7.11
CA LEU A 199 1.97 -2.23 8.28
C LEU A 199 2.76 -1.24 9.14
N TRP A 200 4.06 -1.48 9.36
CA TRP A 200 4.90 -0.63 10.20
C TRP A 200 5.15 0.73 9.58
N GLN A 201 5.33 0.78 8.26
CA GLN A 201 5.38 2.06 7.55
C GLN A 201 4.07 2.84 7.70
N SER A 202 2.93 2.20 7.49
CA SER A 202 1.61 2.82 7.64
C SER A 202 1.37 3.29 9.08
N LEU A 203 1.83 2.53 10.09
CA LEU A 203 1.80 2.93 11.51
C LEU A 203 2.60 4.22 11.77
N ILE A 204 3.86 4.28 11.32
CA ILE A 204 4.70 5.46 11.53
C ILE A 204 4.09 6.69 10.88
N LEU A 205 3.59 6.54 9.67
CA LEU A 205 2.90 7.62 8.95
C LEU A 205 1.61 8.05 9.64
N CYS A 206 0.81 7.11 10.14
CA CYS A 206 -0.42 7.38 10.88
C CYS A 206 -0.15 8.13 12.20
N LYS A 207 0.91 7.77 12.93
CA LYS A 207 1.33 8.49 14.15
C LYS A 207 1.76 9.92 13.88
N TRP A 208 2.31 10.18 12.69
CA TRP A 208 2.66 11.53 12.27
C TRP A 208 1.45 12.32 11.76
N ASN A 209 0.63 11.71 10.91
CA ASN A 209 -0.57 12.33 10.36
C ASN A 209 -1.71 11.30 10.27
N PRO A 210 -2.81 11.48 11.02
CA PRO A 210 -3.91 10.50 11.11
C PRO A 210 -4.58 10.17 9.77
N LEU A 211 -4.46 11.02 8.74
CA LEU A 211 -4.98 10.73 7.41
C LEU A 211 -4.38 9.45 6.82
N PHE A 212 -3.14 9.10 7.19
CA PHE A 212 -2.50 7.86 6.73
C PHE A 212 -3.13 6.59 7.30
N ALA A 213 -3.96 6.67 8.33
CA ALA A 213 -4.74 5.51 8.77
C ALA A 213 -5.70 4.97 7.69
N TRP A 214 -6.02 5.80 6.71
CA TRP A 214 -7.01 5.52 5.66
C TRP A 214 -6.44 5.60 4.24
N MET A 215 -5.15 5.87 4.09
CA MET A 215 -4.50 5.92 2.77
C MET A 215 -4.13 4.52 2.28
N PRO A 216 -4.64 4.06 1.12
CA PRO A 216 -4.36 2.72 0.60
C PRO A 216 -2.99 2.68 -0.11
N ILE A 217 -1.90 2.97 0.62
CA ILE A 217 -0.53 2.98 0.10
C ILE A 217 -0.15 1.61 -0.46
N GLU A 218 -0.60 0.55 0.20
CA GLU A 218 -0.39 -0.84 -0.20
C GLU A 218 -0.94 -1.13 -1.60
N THR A 219 -2.06 -0.49 -1.97
CA THR A 219 -2.65 -0.63 -3.31
C THR A 219 -1.73 -0.10 -4.40
N LEU A 220 -0.98 0.98 -4.12
CA LEU A 220 -0.01 1.49 -5.10
C LEU A 220 1.22 0.60 -5.19
N VAL A 221 1.68 0.05 -4.07
CA VAL A 221 2.75 -0.96 -4.07
C VAL A 221 2.31 -2.17 -4.89
N TYR A 222 1.09 -2.67 -4.67
CA TYR A 222 0.51 -3.78 -5.42
C TYR A 222 0.44 -3.49 -6.93
N ASN A 223 -0.10 -2.34 -7.32
CA ASN A 223 -0.23 -1.95 -8.73
C ASN A 223 1.11 -1.67 -9.42
N ASN A 224 2.18 -1.41 -8.65
CA ASN A 224 3.53 -1.15 -9.15
C ASN A 224 4.53 -2.17 -8.62
N GLN A 225 4.11 -3.40 -8.39
CA GLN A 225 4.88 -4.46 -7.72
C GLN A 225 6.25 -4.68 -8.37
N ALA A 226 6.34 -4.65 -9.70
CA ALA A 226 7.60 -4.77 -10.42
C ALA A 226 8.60 -3.65 -10.07
N HIS A 227 8.13 -2.40 -9.96
CA HIS A 227 8.96 -1.26 -9.56
C HIS A 227 9.32 -1.31 -8.07
N TYR A 228 8.40 -1.77 -7.22
CA TYR A 228 8.67 -2.00 -5.79
C TYR A 228 9.82 -2.98 -5.61
N TYR A 229 9.75 -4.17 -6.18
CA TYR A 229 10.83 -5.15 -6.08
C TYR A 229 12.12 -4.68 -6.76
N LYS A 230 12.02 -3.95 -7.88
CA LYS A 230 13.18 -3.35 -8.51
C LYS A 230 13.85 -2.33 -7.59
N SER A 231 13.11 -1.46 -6.92
CA SER A 231 13.66 -0.46 -6.00
C SER A 231 14.37 -1.09 -4.79
N LEU A 232 13.80 -2.19 -4.24
CA LEU A 232 14.47 -3.00 -3.22
C LEU A 232 15.79 -3.58 -3.74
N GLN A 233 15.78 -4.16 -4.94
CA GLN A 233 16.96 -4.78 -5.56
C GLN A 233 18.06 -3.76 -5.86
N ASP A 234 17.69 -2.61 -6.43
CA ASP A 234 18.62 -1.53 -6.74
C ASP A 234 19.26 -0.98 -5.45
N SER A 235 18.46 -0.86 -4.37
CA SER A 235 18.97 -0.46 -3.05
C SER A 235 19.95 -1.49 -2.47
N HIS A 236 19.71 -2.79 -2.65
CA HIS A 236 20.63 -3.83 -2.19
C HIS A 236 21.94 -3.86 -2.97
N LYS A 237 21.90 -3.68 -4.29
CA LYS A 237 23.08 -3.72 -5.18
C LYS A 237 24.01 -2.53 -4.98
N ASN A 238 23.49 -1.36 -4.64
CA ASN A 238 24.23 -0.12 -4.46
C ASN A 238 24.86 0.01 -3.07
N GLY A 239 25.33 -1.07 -2.48
CA GLY A 239 25.98 -1.06 -1.17
C GLY A 239 25.00 -0.73 -0.04
N GLN A 240 23.74 -1.15 -0.17
CA GLN A 240 22.65 -0.93 0.78
C GLN A 240 22.16 0.54 0.82
N ASP A 241 22.31 1.25 -0.28
CA ASP A 241 21.79 2.60 -0.45
C ASP A 241 20.27 2.59 -0.65
N CYS A 242 19.50 2.89 0.38
CA CYS A 242 18.04 2.83 0.32
C CYS A 242 17.38 4.01 -0.44
N ARG A 243 18.15 4.93 -1.03
CA ARG A 243 17.61 6.07 -1.81
C ARG A 243 16.65 5.65 -2.95
N PRO A 244 16.93 4.61 -3.75
CA PRO A 244 15.97 4.15 -4.76
C PRO A 244 14.63 3.73 -4.16
N PHE A 245 14.65 3.02 -3.03
CA PHE A 245 13.44 2.59 -2.34
C PHE A 245 12.67 3.75 -1.72
N ILE A 246 13.36 4.68 -1.04
CA ILE A 246 12.74 5.88 -0.47
C ILE A 246 12.07 6.71 -1.57
N THR A 247 12.77 6.95 -2.68
CA THR A 247 12.22 7.73 -3.81
C THR A 247 10.96 7.06 -4.38
N PHE A 248 10.98 5.73 -4.54
CA PHE A 248 9.80 4.98 -4.95
C PHE A 248 8.64 5.15 -3.96
N MET A 249 8.89 5.00 -2.66
CA MET A 249 7.84 5.11 -1.64
C MET A 249 7.26 6.52 -1.52
N LEU A 250 8.09 7.56 -1.59
CA LEU A 250 7.61 8.95 -1.62
C LEU A 250 6.71 9.21 -2.83
N GLY A 251 7.12 8.76 -4.02
CA GLY A 251 6.29 8.85 -5.22
C GLY A 251 4.99 8.02 -5.12
N ALA A 252 5.04 6.86 -4.48
CA ALA A 252 3.85 6.04 -4.23
C ALA A 252 2.88 6.76 -3.27
N ILE A 253 3.37 7.38 -2.20
CA ILE A 253 2.56 8.16 -1.25
C ILE A 253 1.93 9.37 -1.96
N GLU A 254 2.71 10.14 -2.71
CA GLU A 254 2.22 11.28 -3.50
C GLU A 254 1.08 10.86 -4.43
N ASN A 255 1.29 9.80 -5.22
CA ASN A 255 0.28 9.27 -6.13
C ASN A 255 -0.98 8.75 -5.41
N SER A 256 -0.84 8.20 -4.19
CA SER A 256 -1.98 7.78 -3.37
C SER A 256 -2.86 8.96 -2.98
N LEU A 257 -2.24 10.03 -2.55
CA LEU A 257 -2.94 11.26 -2.16
C LEU A 257 -3.68 11.90 -3.32
N TYR A 258 -3.07 11.97 -4.52
CA TYR A 258 -3.78 12.42 -5.72
C TYR A 258 -5.02 11.59 -6.00
N LYS A 259 -4.88 10.25 -6.00
CA LYS A 259 -6.03 9.35 -6.24
C LYS A 259 -7.12 9.49 -5.18
N TYR A 260 -6.74 9.68 -3.92
CA TYR A 260 -7.71 9.87 -2.85
C TYR A 260 -8.50 11.18 -3.02
N ILE A 261 -7.82 12.26 -3.39
CA ILE A 261 -8.44 13.57 -3.66
C ILE A 261 -9.41 13.45 -4.84
N ASP A 262 -8.99 12.83 -5.94
CA ASP A 262 -9.83 12.66 -7.13
C ASP A 262 -11.12 11.91 -6.78
N VAL A 263 -11.04 10.85 -5.98
CA VAL A 263 -12.22 10.11 -5.51
C VAL A 263 -13.09 10.94 -4.55
N ALA A 264 -12.50 11.75 -3.69
CA ALA A 264 -13.21 12.56 -2.71
C ALA A 264 -13.86 13.82 -3.32
N THR A 265 -13.26 14.42 -4.36
CA THR A 265 -13.67 15.70 -4.92
C THR A 265 -14.69 15.63 -6.05
N GLU A 266 -14.94 14.46 -6.65
CA GLU A 266 -15.90 14.28 -7.76
C GLU A 266 -17.35 14.69 -7.43
N THR A 267 -17.61 15.25 -6.25
CA THR A 267 -18.95 15.66 -5.81
C THR A 267 -19.24 17.16 -5.88
N LYS A 268 -18.28 18.08 -6.13
CA LYS A 268 -18.56 19.53 -5.97
C LYS A 268 -17.79 20.57 -6.79
N TRP A 269 -16.86 20.25 -7.68
CA TRP A 269 -16.13 21.31 -8.38
C TRP A 269 -16.41 21.36 -9.87
N GLU A 270 -17.14 22.41 -10.32
CA GLU A 270 -17.00 22.91 -11.69
C GLU A 270 -15.62 23.55 -11.80
N THR A 271 -14.78 22.97 -12.65
CA THR A 271 -13.39 23.41 -12.90
C THR A 271 -13.36 24.77 -13.56
N LYS A 272 -13.26 25.86 -12.82
CA LYS A 272 -13.06 27.20 -13.39
C LYS A 272 -11.78 27.93 -13.01
N ASP A 273 -11.00 27.48 -12.00
CA ASP A 273 -9.91 28.29 -11.46
C ASP A 273 -8.61 27.51 -11.17
N LEU A 274 -8.09 26.73 -12.11
CA LEU A 274 -6.71 26.22 -12.02
C LEU A 274 -5.85 26.77 -13.15
N PRO A 275 -4.66 27.35 -12.85
CA PRO A 275 -3.74 27.83 -13.87
C PRO A 275 -3.24 26.66 -14.74
N ALA A 276 -3.37 26.79 -16.05
CA ALA A 276 -3.11 25.75 -17.06
C ALA A 276 -1.63 25.32 -17.19
N ASP A 277 -0.67 25.93 -16.50
CA ASP A 277 0.73 25.89 -16.90
C ASP A 277 1.62 24.90 -16.12
N ARG A 278 1.08 24.11 -15.17
CA ARG A 278 1.87 23.10 -14.41
C ARG A 278 1.47 21.64 -14.55
N VAL A 279 0.64 21.29 -15.57
CA VAL A 279 0.06 19.93 -15.70
C VAL A 279 0.72 19.11 -16.82
N GLN A 280 1.84 19.54 -17.41
CA GLN A 280 2.33 18.93 -18.66
C GLN A 280 3.33 17.77 -18.54
N GLU A 281 3.75 17.31 -17.36
CA GLU A 281 4.71 16.18 -17.31
C GLU A 281 4.32 14.97 -16.42
N HIS A 282 3.18 14.96 -15.74
CA HIS A 282 2.72 13.78 -15.00
C HIS A 282 1.33 13.37 -15.48
N VAL A 283 1.29 12.30 -16.27
CA VAL A 283 0.14 11.63 -16.85
C VAL A 283 -1.20 12.00 -16.19
N PRO A 284 -2.03 12.86 -16.78
CA PRO A 284 -3.37 13.13 -16.27
C PRO A 284 -4.26 11.94 -16.61
N LEU A 285 -4.69 11.21 -15.61
CA LEU A 285 -5.89 10.40 -15.73
C LEU A 285 -7.08 11.37 -15.71
N ASN A 286 -7.55 11.77 -16.87
CA ASN A 286 -8.89 12.36 -17.03
C ASN A 286 -9.91 11.26 -16.67
N VAL A 287 -10.27 11.16 -15.40
CA VAL A 287 -11.29 10.22 -14.93
C VAL A 287 -12.67 10.76 -15.33
N PRO A 288 -13.60 9.92 -15.79
CA PRO A 288 -14.95 10.35 -16.15
C PRO A 288 -15.62 11.10 -14.98
N GLN A 289 -16.28 12.22 -15.25
CA GLN A 289 -16.91 13.15 -14.29
C GLN A 289 -18.04 12.55 -13.44
N ASN A 290 -17.99 11.25 -13.11
CA ASN A 290 -19.02 10.59 -12.30
C ASN A 290 -18.39 9.75 -11.20
N LYS A 291 -18.70 10.07 -9.94
CA LYS A 291 -18.21 9.41 -8.72
C LYS A 291 -18.16 7.87 -8.85
N ILE A 292 -19.25 7.26 -9.30
CA ILE A 292 -19.38 5.81 -9.45
C ILE A 292 -18.43 5.28 -10.56
N SER A 293 -18.26 6.01 -11.66
CA SER A 293 -17.36 5.60 -12.75
C SER A 293 -15.90 5.57 -12.30
N GLY A 294 -15.45 6.58 -11.55
CA GLY A 294 -14.09 6.61 -10.99
C GLY A 294 -13.84 5.47 -10.01
N GLN A 295 -14.80 5.21 -9.12
CA GLN A 295 -14.74 4.09 -8.19
C GLN A 295 -14.72 2.73 -8.88
N ILE A 296 -15.50 2.57 -9.96
CA ILE A 296 -15.47 1.36 -10.80
C ILE A 296 -14.09 1.19 -11.43
N LEU A 297 -13.50 2.24 -12.04
CA LEU A 297 -12.16 2.18 -12.62
C LEU A 297 -11.12 1.79 -11.58
N PHE A 298 -11.17 2.40 -10.40
CA PHE A 298 -10.27 2.10 -9.30
C PHE A 298 -10.37 0.63 -8.85
N LEU A 299 -11.59 0.12 -8.68
CA LEU A 299 -11.81 -1.29 -8.31
C LEU A 299 -11.36 -2.25 -9.41
N LEU A 300 -11.60 -1.91 -10.68
CA LEU A 300 -11.18 -2.73 -11.83
C LEU A 300 -9.66 -2.69 -12.06
N GLN A 301 -8.96 -1.62 -11.67
CA GLN A 301 -7.51 -1.59 -11.64
C GLN A 301 -6.93 -2.53 -10.57
N GLY A 302 -7.58 -2.63 -9.41
CA GLY A 302 -7.19 -3.55 -8.34
C GLY A 302 -7.59 -5.00 -8.60
N ASN A 303 -8.73 -5.23 -9.26
CA ASN A 303 -9.20 -6.55 -9.66
C ASN A 303 -9.98 -6.50 -10.98
N PRO A 304 -9.34 -6.84 -12.10
CA PRO A 304 -9.95 -6.81 -13.43
C PRO A 304 -11.11 -7.80 -13.64
N GLU A 305 -11.27 -8.80 -12.76
CA GLU A 305 -12.28 -9.85 -12.89
C GLU A 305 -13.61 -9.51 -12.21
N LEU A 306 -13.70 -8.35 -11.52
CA LEU A 306 -14.91 -7.95 -10.81
C LEU A 306 -16.12 -7.91 -11.75
N THR A 307 -17.17 -8.59 -11.32
CA THR A 307 -18.49 -8.57 -11.99
C THR A 307 -19.27 -7.31 -11.60
N ALA A 308 -20.28 -6.95 -12.41
CA ALA A 308 -21.17 -5.85 -12.09
C ALA A 308 -21.88 -6.02 -10.72
N ILE A 309 -22.18 -7.26 -10.33
CA ILE A 309 -22.79 -7.57 -9.03
C ILE A 309 -21.80 -7.26 -7.90
N GLN A 310 -20.56 -7.71 -8.01
CA GLN A 310 -19.52 -7.47 -7.02
C GLN A 310 -19.18 -5.97 -6.90
N LEU A 311 -19.10 -5.26 -8.02
CA LEU A 311 -18.95 -3.81 -8.04
C LEU A 311 -20.15 -3.11 -7.37
N GLY A 312 -21.37 -3.58 -7.62
CA GLY A 312 -22.58 -3.07 -6.97
C GLY A 312 -22.54 -3.26 -5.46
N GLN A 313 -22.13 -4.41 -5.00
CA GLN A 313 -21.96 -4.72 -3.58
C GLN A 313 -20.87 -3.86 -2.95
N ALA A 314 -19.69 -3.78 -3.57
CA ALA A 314 -18.57 -2.98 -3.08
C ALA A 314 -18.89 -1.49 -2.97
N LEU A 315 -19.69 -0.97 -3.91
CA LEU A 315 -20.04 0.44 -3.97
C LEU A 315 -21.43 0.77 -3.35
N SER A 316 -22.12 -0.24 -2.80
CA SER A 316 -23.48 -0.11 -2.24
C SER A 316 -24.48 0.52 -3.21
N VAL A 317 -24.37 0.21 -4.50
CA VAL A 317 -25.28 0.66 -5.57
C VAL A 317 -25.88 -0.51 -6.32
N SER A 318 -27.05 -0.29 -6.95
CA SER A 318 -27.71 -1.37 -7.68
C SER A 318 -26.90 -1.85 -8.89
N ASP A 319 -27.01 -3.14 -9.20
CA ASP A 319 -26.42 -3.79 -10.39
C ASP A 319 -26.79 -3.04 -11.68
N ARG A 320 -28.01 -2.53 -11.79
CA ARG A 320 -28.47 -1.71 -12.92
C ARG A 320 -27.65 -0.43 -13.05
N THR A 321 -27.33 0.22 -11.92
CA THR A 321 -26.52 1.44 -11.90
C THR A 321 -25.09 1.13 -12.35
N ILE A 322 -24.48 0.06 -11.83
CA ILE A 322 -23.13 -0.37 -12.22
C ILE A 322 -23.07 -0.69 -13.73
N LYS A 323 -24.01 -1.46 -14.26
CA LYS A 323 -24.04 -1.80 -15.69
C LYS A 323 -24.11 -0.55 -16.58
N ARG A 324 -24.90 0.44 -16.20
CA ARG A 324 -24.97 1.72 -16.91
C ARG A 324 -23.62 2.46 -16.91
N HIS A 325 -22.92 2.48 -15.76
CA HIS A 325 -21.60 3.12 -15.64
C HIS A 325 -20.52 2.36 -16.42
N ILE A 326 -20.51 1.04 -16.34
CA ILE A 326 -19.62 0.18 -17.13
C ILE A 326 -19.82 0.42 -18.64
N GLN A 327 -21.07 0.49 -19.09
CA GLN A 327 -21.37 0.78 -20.48
C GLN A 327 -20.81 2.14 -20.90
N LYS A 328 -21.03 3.19 -20.09
CA LYS A 328 -20.50 4.54 -20.34
C LYS A 328 -18.97 4.56 -20.36
N LEU A 329 -18.32 3.85 -19.47
CA LEU A 329 -16.86 3.71 -19.43
C LEU A 329 -16.32 3.00 -20.69
N ARG A 330 -17.01 1.97 -21.18
CA ARG A 330 -16.68 1.30 -22.46
C ARG A 330 -16.84 2.25 -23.65
N GLU A 331 -17.96 2.96 -23.74
CA GLU A 331 -18.23 3.94 -24.81
C GLU A 331 -17.20 5.08 -24.84
N GLN A 332 -16.70 5.47 -23.68
CA GLN A 332 -15.67 6.49 -23.52
C GLN A 332 -14.24 5.94 -23.66
N GLY A 333 -14.07 4.65 -23.94
CA GLY A 333 -12.74 4.05 -24.13
C GLY A 333 -11.90 3.88 -22.87
N TRP A 334 -12.49 3.96 -21.68
CA TRP A 334 -11.78 3.81 -20.40
C TRP A 334 -11.53 2.36 -20.01
N ILE A 335 -12.44 1.46 -20.39
CA ILE A 335 -12.31 0.03 -20.11
C ILE A 335 -12.66 -0.78 -21.35
N ARG A 336 -12.03 -1.95 -21.46
CA ARG A 336 -12.32 -2.95 -22.47
C ARG A 336 -12.54 -4.30 -21.83
N ARG A 337 -13.52 -5.08 -22.30
CA ARG A 337 -13.67 -6.47 -21.91
C ARG A 337 -12.73 -7.34 -22.73
N VAL A 338 -11.91 -8.15 -22.07
CA VAL A 338 -11.02 -9.13 -22.70
C VAL A 338 -11.55 -10.52 -22.36
N GLY A 339 -11.79 -11.35 -23.38
CA GLY A 339 -12.36 -12.68 -23.21
C GLY A 339 -13.90 -12.71 -23.22
N SER A 340 -14.48 -13.81 -22.71
CA SER A 340 -15.93 -14.02 -22.68
C SER A 340 -16.62 -13.27 -21.53
N ASP A 341 -17.93 -13.09 -21.61
CA ASP A 341 -18.71 -12.48 -20.53
C ASP A 341 -18.67 -13.26 -19.22
N LYS A 342 -18.41 -14.59 -19.27
CA LYS A 342 -18.37 -15.46 -18.09
C LYS A 342 -16.98 -15.59 -17.47
N THR A 343 -15.91 -15.58 -18.25
CA THR A 343 -14.54 -15.89 -17.81
C THR A 343 -13.54 -14.81 -18.20
N GLY A 344 -13.97 -13.71 -18.83
CA GLY A 344 -13.11 -12.61 -19.22
C GLY A 344 -12.87 -11.64 -18.07
N TYR A 345 -11.97 -10.68 -18.32
CA TYR A 345 -11.61 -9.63 -17.38
C TYR A 345 -11.73 -8.23 -18.00
N TRP A 346 -11.72 -7.20 -17.18
CA TRP A 346 -11.75 -5.81 -17.59
C TRP A 346 -10.33 -5.27 -17.68
N GLU A 347 -9.95 -4.81 -18.86
CA GLU A 347 -8.73 -4.05 -19.05
C GLU A 347 -9.03 -2.56 -18.95
N VAL A 348 -8.38 -1.89 -17.99
CA VAL A 348 -8.46 -0.44 -17.86
C VAL A 348 -7.47 0.17 -18.84
N LEU A 349 -7.99 0.86 -19.85
CA LEU A 349 -7.22 1.50 -20.90
C LEU A 349 -6.77 2.88 -20.38
N ARG A 350 -5.47 3.22 -20.53
CA ARG A 350 -5.02 4.61 -20.39
C ARG A 350 -5.61 5.38 -21.56
N GLY A 351 -6.41 6.39 -21.28
CA GLY A 351 -7.08 7.17 -22.31
C GLY A 351 -6.11 7.63 -23.39
N GLN A 352 -6.21 7.05 -24.59
CA GLN A 352 -5.63 7.61 -25.78
C GLN A 352 -6.65 8.64 -26.31
N TYR A 353 -6.31 9.90 -26.18
CA TYR A 353 -7.01 10.95 -26.92
C TYR A 353 -6.43 11.03 -28.33
N LYS A 354 -7.35 10.97 -29.31
CA LYS A 354 -7.14 11.59 -30.62
C LYS A 354 -7.41 13.07 -30.50
#